data_bf88b5067da8eda24560d383daae3ddf
#
_entry.id   bf88b5067da8eda24560d383daae3ddf
#
_cell.length_a   1.000
_cell.length_b   1.000
_cell.length_c   1.000
_cell.angle_alpha   90.00
_cell.angle_beta   90.00
_cell.angle_gamma   90.00
#
_symmetry.space_group_name_H-M   'P 1'
#
loop_
_entity.id
_entity.type
_entity.pdbx_description
1 polymer ?
#
loop_
_entity_poly.entity_id
_entity_poly.type
_entity_poly.pdbx_seq_one_letter_code
_entity_poly.pdbx_strand_id
1 'polypeptide(L)'
;MLTGIALKETVDALTAQGKTRSEIAIACGYCTVEGNNTKIHFTDFYMALLEVKGFDDTEEETIEAEDPNNQETINELLEDYDAAAIEAFIELYGEENVGSFEDAYQGEYESGAHFAESLVSDCYCLDIPAFVCIDWEATWDELYYDYSIEDGYVFSDNF
;
A
#
# COMPACT_ATOMS: atom_id res chain seq x y z
N MET A 1 2.49 -22.92 22.71
CA MET A 1 1.61 -22.47 21.61
C MET A 1 0.20 -22.38 22.17
N LEU A 2 -0.36 -21.18 22.22
CA LEU A 2 -1.74 -20.94 22.68
C LEU A 2 -2.71 -21.16 21.52
N THR A 3 -3.89 -21.68 21.80
CA THR A 3 -4.95 -21.90 20.80
C THR A 3 -6.31 -21.55 21.39
N GLY A 4 -7.32 -21.35 20.55
CA GLY A 4 -8.68 -21.12 20.99
C GLY A 4 -8.87 -19.85 21.82
N ILE A 5 -9.76 -19.88 22.80
CA ILE A 5 -10.13 -18.73 23.64
C ILE A 5 -8.92 -18.12 24.35
N ALA A 6 -7.97 -18.95 24.82
CA ALA A 6 -6.77 -18.48 25.51
C ALA A 6 -5.84 -17.68 24.59
N LEU A 7 -5.78 -18.03 23.31
CA LEU A 7 -5.05 -17.24 22.30
C LEU A 7 -5.70 -15.88 22.13
N LYS A 8 -7.02 -15.83 21.94
CA LYS A 8 -7.76 -14.58 21.76
C LYS A 8 -7.58 -13.63 22.94
N GLU A 9 -7.82 -14.09 24.16
CA GLU A 9 -7.69 -13.27 25.36
C GLU A 9 -6.27 -12.70 25.53
N THR A 10 -5.25 -13.52 25.21
CA THR A 10 -3.84 -13.09 25.31
C THR A 10 -3.51 -12.06 24.23
N VAL A 11 -3.96 -12.25 22.99
CA VAL A 11 -3.77 -11.31 21.89
C VAL A 11 -4.44 -9.98 22.18
N ASP A 12 -5.70 -9.99 22.61
CA ASP A 12 -6.46 -8.77 22.93
C ASP A 12 -5.80 -7.99 24.08
N ALA A 13 -5.33 -8.69 25.12
CA ALA A 13 -4.64 -8.06 26.26
C ALA A 13 -3.29 -7.44 25.88
N LEU A 14 -2.50 -8.10 25.02
CA LEU A 14 -1.19 -7.60 24.60
C LEU A 14 -1.31 -6.48 23.56
N THR A 15 -2.33 -6.53 22.69
CA THR A 15 -2.66 -5.45 21.76
C THR A 15 -3.06 -4.19 22.54
N ALA A 16 -3.88 -4.31 23.55
CA ALA A 16 -4.25 -3.19 24.44
C ALA A 16 -3.05 -2.58 25.20
N GLN A 17 -1.94 -3.32 25.32
CA GLN A 17 -0.68 -2.86 25.91
C GLN A 17 0.28 -2.23 24.85
N GLY A 18 -0.14 -2.10 23.61
CA GLY A 18 0.67 -1.56 22.51
C GLY A 18 1.82 -2.47 22.08
N LYS A 19 1.68 -3.80 22.25
CA LYS A 19 2.68 -4.78 21.84
C LYS A 19 2.63 -4.99 20.32
N THR A 20 3.80 -5.13 19.70
CA THR A 20 3.92 -5.43 18.27
C THR A 20 3.45 -6.86 17.96
N ARG A 21 3.06 -7.10 16.70
CA ARG A 21 2.65 -8.44 16.22
C ARG A 21 3.70 -9.52 16.51
N SER A 22 4.98 -9.20 16.38
CA SER A 22 6.09 -10.10 16.68
C SER A 22 6.16 -10.45 18.17
N GLU A 23 6.03 -9.48 19.06
CA GLU A 23 6.02 -9.70 20.51
C GLU A 23 4.82 -10.54 20.94
N ILE A 24 3.66 -10.32 20.33
CA ILE A 24 2.44 -11.08 20.60
C ILE A 24 2.61 -12.52 20.11
N ALA A 25 3.10 -12.76 18.91
CA ALA A 25 3.34 -14.10 18.38
C ALA A 25 4.33 -14.89 19.25
N ILE A 26 5.40 -14.25 19.72
CA ILE A 26 6.37 -14.84 20.64
C ILE A 26 5.72 -15.19 21.98
N ALA A 27 4.95 -14.26 22.56
CA ALA A 27 4.27 -14.47 23.84
C ALA A 27 3.22 -15.60 23.76
N CYS A 28 2.57 -15.77 22.60
CA CYS A 28 1.64 -16.86 22.34
C CYS A 28 2.31 -18.21 22.00
N GLY A 29 3.65 -18.24 21.93
CA GLY A 29 4.43 -19.45 21.68
C GLY A 29 4.59 -19.82 20.21
N TYR A 30 4.34 -18.89 19.26
CA TYR A 30 4.52 -19.11 17.83
C TYR A 30 5.94 -18.74 17.36
N CYS A 31 6.93 -19.27 18.07
CA CYS A 31 8.35 -19.10 17.71
C CYS A 31 9.16 -20.34 18.05
N THR A 32 10.27 -20.54 17.33
CA THR A 32 11.35 -21.48 17.67
C THR A 32 12.60 -20.69 18.02
N VAL A 33 13.30 -21.12 19.09
CA VAL A 33 14.56 -20.50 19.52
C VAL A 33 15.69 -21.49 19.23
N GLU A 34 16.60 -21.11 18.34
CA GLU A 34 17.81 -21.89 18.03
C GLU A 34 19.05 -21.05 18.36
N GLY A 35 19.64 -21.31 19.52
CA GLY A 35 20.75 -20.52 20.05
C GLY A 35 20.35 -19.08 20.35
N ASN A 36 20.99 -18.11 19.68
CA ASN A 36 20.65 -16.68 19.82
C ASN A 36 19.63 -16.18 18.78
N ASN A 37 19.05 -17.08 17.98
CA ASN A 37 18.13 -16.71 16.92
C ASN A 37 16.71 -17.15 17.25
N THR A 38 15.75 -16.22 17.16
CA THR A 38 14.32 -16.51 17.34
C THR A 38 13.64 -16.45 15.98
N LYS A 39 13.08 -17.58 15.54
CA LYS A 39 12.28 -17.66 14.31
C LYS A 39 10.80 -17.65 14.68
N ILE A 40 10.05 -16.67 14.14
CA ILE A 40 8.63 -16.52 14.38
C ILE A 40 7.86 -17.24 13.27
N HIS A 41 6.86 -18.02 13.66
CA HIS A 41 5.97 -18.76 12.75
C HIS A 41 4.68 -17.96 12.54
N PHE A 42 4.77 -16.90 11.74
CA PHE A 42 3.62 -16.00 11.49
C PHE A 42 2.45 -16.71 10.81
N THR A 43 2.72 -17.59 9.85
CA THR A 43 1.67 -18.34 9.15
C THR A 43 0.83 -19.17 10.12
N ASP A 44 1.47 -19.92 11.03
CA ASP A 44 0.78 -20.73 12.02
C ASP A 44 0.02 -19.86 13.04
N PHE A 45 0.60 -18.71 13.40
CA PHE A 45 -0.04 -17.75 14.29
C PHE A 45 -1.30 -17.14 13.66
N TYR A 46 -1.23 -16.73 12.39
CA TYR A 46 -2.37 -16.21 11.65
C TYR A 46 -3.47 -17.24 11.48
N MET A 47 -3.13 -18.46 11.07
CA MET A 47 -4.10 -19.56 10.92
C MET A 47 -4.84 -19.86 12.23
N ALA A 48 -4.12 -19.87 13.35
CA ALA A 48 -4.75 -20.06 14.66
C ALA A 48 -5.65 -18.88 15.08
N LEU A 49 -5.32 -17.65 14.69
CA LEU A 49 -6.17 -16.47 14.91
C LEU A 49 -7.44 -16.51 14.08
N LEU A 50 -7.35 -16.93 12.81
CA LEU A 50 -8.50 -17.11 11.92
C LEU A 50 -9.53 -18.09 12.48
N GLU A 51 -9.07 -19.22 13.03
CA GLU A 51 -9.95 -20.22 13.65
C GLU A 51 -10.74 -19.66 14.85
N VAL A 52 -10.16 -18.72 15.61
CA VAL A 52 -10.75 -18.20 16.85
C VAL A 52 -11.63 -16.98 16.64
N LYS A 53 -11.28 -16.12 15.70
CA LYS A 53 -11.99 -14.83 15.47
C LYS A 53 -13.10 -14.94 14.43
N GLY A 54 -13.15 -16.00 13.61
CA GLY A 54 -14.05 -16.02 12.44
C GLY A 54 -13.70 -14.86 11.52
N PHE A 55 -12.41 -14.65 11.31
CA PHE A 55 -11.88 -13.54 10.52
C PHE A 55 -12.41 -13.69 9.10
N ASP A 56 -13.21 -12.73 8.69
CA ASP A 56 -13.43 -12.43 7.29
C ASP A 56 -12.09 -11.89 6.74
N ASP A 57 -11.63 -12.43 5.63
CA ASP A 57 -10.30 -12.18 5.02
C ASP A 57 -10.23 -10.80 4.34
N THR A 58 -11.13 -9.91 4.69
CA THR A 58 -11.04 -8.49 4.37
C THR A 58 -10.41 -7.79 5.58
N GLU A 59 -9.06 -7.74 5.65
CA GLU A 59 -8.44 -6.57 6.25
C GLU A 59 -8.90 -5.41 5.34
N GLU A 60 -9.93 -4.70 5.74
CA GLU A 60 -10.18 -3.38 5.21
C GLU A 60 -8.91 -2.60 5.51
N GLU A 61 -8.12 -2.34 4.47
CA GLU A 61 -6.98 -1.44 4.55
C GLU A 61 -7.56 -0.08 4.93
N THR A 62 -7.43 0.27 6.22
CA THR A 62 -7.94 1.53 6.75
C THR A 62 -6.80 2.52 6.85
N ILE A 63 -6.88 3.55 6.04
CA ILE A 63 -6.04 4.74 6.16
C ILE A 63 -6.74 5.65 7.16
N GLU A 64 -6.07 5.97 8.28
CA GLU A 64 -6.61 6.90 9.29
C GLU A 64 -6.22 8.33 8.93
N ALA A 65 -7.20 9.19 8.68
CA ALA A 65 -7.02 10.60 8.41
C ALA A 65 -7.13 11.45 9.70
N GLU A 66 -6.41 12.57 9.75
CA GLU A 66 -6.49 13.53 10.86
C GLU A 66 -7.79 14.36 10.82
N ASP A 67 -8.31 14.65 9.62
CA ASP A 67 -9.58 15.38 9.42
C ASP A 67 -10.72 14.41 9.10
N PRO A 68 -11.87 14.47 9.79
CA PRO A 68 -13.03 13.63 9.51
C PRO A 68 -13.58 13.74 8.08
N ASN A 69 -13.44 14.90 7.43
CA ASN A 69 -13.87 15.07 6.04
C ASN A 69 -12.96 14.29 5.08
N ASN A 70 -11.65 14.32 5.34
CA ASN A 70 -10.68 13.56 4.55
C ASN A 70 -10.88 12.06 4.74
N GLN A 71 -11.24 11.63 5.96
CA GLN A 71 -11.56 10.23 6.23
C GLN A 71 -12.78 9.73 5.42
N GLU A 72 -13.81 10.56 5.25
CA GLU A 72 -14.97 10.21 4.42
C GLU A 72 -14.54 10.03 2.95
N THR A 73 -13.74 10.97 2.43
CA THR A 73 -13.19 10.92 1.06
C THR A 73 -12.27 9.69 0.87
N ILE A 74 -11.38 9.41 1.82
CA ILE A 74 -10.50 8.23 1.77
C ILE A 74 -11.33 6.94 1.73
N ASN A 75 -12.38 6.83 2.54
CA ASN A 75 -13.24 5.65 2.55
C ASN A 75 -13.98 5.47 1.22
N GLU A 76 -14.40 6.57 0.58
CA GLU A 76 -15.00 6.52 -0.77
C GLU A 76 -13.98 6.07 -1.82
N LEU A 77 -12.75 6.57 -1.76
CA LEU A 77 -11.69 6.18 -2.69
C LEU A 77 -11.28 4.71 -2.53
N LEU A 78 -11.30 4.17 -1.32
CA LEU A 78 -10.98 2.75 -1.04
C LEU A 78 -12.01 1.77 -1.64
N GLU A 79 -13.19 2.25 -2.08
CA GLU A 79 -14.14 1.41 -2.81
C GLU A 79 -13.70 1.11 -4.25
N ASP A 80 -12.92 2.02 -4.87
CA ASP A 80 -12.56 1.97 -6.29
C ASP A 80 -11.04 1.87 -6.55
N TYR A 81 -10.20 2.19 -5.56
CA TYR A 81 -8.73 2.27 -5.69
C TYR A 81 -7.99 1.51 -4.60
N ASP A 82 -6.78 1.07 -4.92
CA ASP A 82 -5.89 0.41 -3.96
C ASP A 82 -5.45 1.38 -2.85
N ALA A 83 -5.44 0.92 -1.61
CA ALA A 83 -4.99 1.68 -0.46
C ALA A 83 -3.55 2.18 -0.63
N ALA A 84 -2.66 1.37 -1.23
CA ALA A 84 -1.29 1.77 -1.50
C ALA A 84 -1.19 2.97 -2.46
N ALA A 85 -2.10 3.09 -3.43
CA ALA A 85 -2.16 4.25 -4.32
C ALA A 85 -2.58 5.52 -3.57
N ILE A 86 -3.55 5.40 -2.66
CA ILE A 86 -4.03 6.51 -1.84
C ILE A 86 -2.96 6.95 -0.84
N GLU A 87 -2.27 5.99 -0.20
CA GLU A 87 -1.14 6.26 0.70
C GLU A 87 -0.01 6.99 -0.03
N ALA A 88 0.39 6.52 -1.23
CA ALA A 88 1.41 7.16 -2.06
C ALA A 88 1.03 8.60 -2.43
N PHE A 89 -0.23 8.86 -2.74
CA PHE A 89 -0.73 10.21 -2.99
C PHE A 89 -0.64 11.12 -1.76
N ILE A 90 -1.07 10.61 -0.60
CA ILE A 90 -1.00 11.33 0.68
C ILE A 90 0.45 11.64 1.06
N GLU A 91 1.39 10.71 0.79
CA GLU A 91 2.82 10.93 1.06
C GLU A 91 3.41 12.04 0.19
N LEU A 92 3.02 12.12 -1.08
CA LEU A 92 3.48 13.14 -2.01
C LEU A 92 2.86 14.52 -1.78
N TYR A 93 1.55 14.57 -1.55
CA TYR A 93 0.80 15.83 -1.62
C TYR A 93 0.12 16.24 -0.30
N GLY A 94 0.11 15.36 0.68
CA GLY A 94 -0.57 15.57 1.96
C GLY A 94 -2.04 15.18 1.93
N GLU A 95 -2.56 14.85 3.11
CA GLU A 95 -3.94 14.42 3.32
C GLU A 95 -4.98 15.48 2.91
N GLU A 96 -4.63 16.75 3.06
CA GLU A 96 -5.50 17.87 2.71
C GLU A 96 -5.86 17.93 1.21
N ASN A 97 -5.10 17.26 0.36
CA ASN A 97 -5.31 17.23 -1.08
C ASN A 97 -6.01 15.95 -1.56
N VAL A 98 -6.40 15.04 -0.65
CA VAL A 98 -6.98 13.73 -1.00
C VAL A 98 -8.22 13.83 -1.89
N GLY A 99 -8.99 14.93 -1.79
CA GLY A 99 -10.12 15.20 -2.67
C GLY A 99 -9.77 15.40 -4.15
N SER A 100 -8.49 15.59 -4.48
CA SER A 100 -8.00 15.72 -5.86
C SER A 100 -7.36 14.42 -6.39
N PHE A 101 -7.42 13.33 -5.63
CA PHE A 101 -6.79 12.06 -5.98
C PHE A 101 -7.21 11.57 -7.38
N GLU A 102 -8.52 11.56 -7.68
CA GLU A 102 -9.04 11.07 -8.95
C GLU A 102 -8.58 11.91 -10.16
N ASP A 103 -8.43 13.22 -9.97
CA ASP A 103 -7.95 14.14 -11.03
C ASP A 103 -6.45 13.96 -11.26
N ALA A 104 -5.69 13.59 -10.24
CA ALA A 104 -4.24 13.40 -10.30
C ALA A 104 -3.83 12.00 -10.76
N TYR A 105 -4.57 10.95 -10.37
CA TYR A 105 -4.16 9.55 -10.54
C TYR A 105 -4.08 9.13 -12.00
N GLN A 106 -2.91 8.63 -12.42
CA GLN A 106 -2.63 8.20 -13.80
C GLN A 106 -2.50 6.68 -13.94
N GLY A 107 -2.39 5.95 -12.83
CA GLY A 107 -2.26 4.49 -12.81
C GLY A 107 -0.96 3.99 -12.19
N GLU A 108 -0.81 2.66 -12.18
CA GLU A 108 0.37 1.95 -11.70
C GLU A 108 1.31 1.61 -12.86
N TYR A 109 2.61 1.88 -12.70
CA TYR A 109 3.65 1.65 -13.69
C TYR A 109 4.93 1.12 -13.04
N GLU A 110 5.65 0.25 -13.73
CA GLU A 110 6.93 -0.29 -13.24
C GLU A 110 8.01 0.78 -13.04
N SER A 111 7.91 1.88 -13.79
CA SER A 111 8.84 3.02 -13.73
C SER A 111 8.28 4.25 -14.46
N GLY A 112 8.85 5.43 -14.19
CA GLY A 112 8.53 6.63 -14.94
C GLY A 112 8.80 6.51 -16.45
N ALA A 113 9.84 5.77 -16.84
CA ALA A 113 10.11 5.48 -18.25
C ALA A 113 8.99 4.66 -18.91
N HIS A 114 8.41 3.69 -18.18
CA HIS A 114 7.27 2.91 -18.67
C HIS A 114 6.00 3.77 -18.81
N PHE A 115 5.76 4.67 -17.85
CA PHE A 115 4.70 5.65 -17.96
C PHE A 115 4.90 6.57 -19.18
N ALA A 116 6.12 7.10 -19.39
CA ALA A 116 6.44 7.96 -20.52
C ALA A 116 6.18 7.27 -21.87
N GLU A 117 6.55 5.98 -22.00
CA GLU A 117 6.27 5.17 -23.19
C GLU A 117 4.77 5.01 -23.41
N SER A 118 4.00 4.69 -22.38
CA SER A 118 2.55 4.53 -22.43
C SER A 118 1.86 5.85 -22.80
N LEU A 119 2.22 6.95 -22.14
CA LEU A 119 1.68 8.28 -22.39
C LEU A 119 1.88 8.72 -23.84
N VAL A 120 3.09 8.54 -24.38
CA VAL A 120 3.40 8.91 -25.76
C VAL A 120 2.65 8.03 -26.74
N SER A 121 2.54 6.73 -26.46
CA SER A 121 1.84 5.77 -27.33
C SER A 121 0.34 6.05 -27.39
N ASP A 122 -0.27 6.33 -26.25
CA ASP A 122 -1.73 6.45 -26.12
C ASP A 122 -2.24 7.84 -26.49
N CYS A 123 -1.52 8.89 -26.06
CA CYS A 123 -1.99 10.27 -26.25
C CYS A 123 -1.57 10.87 -27.58
N TYR A 124 -0.41 10.51 -28.11
CA TYR A 124 0.14 11.17 -29.30
C TYR A 124 0.01 10.36 -30.58
N CYS A 125 -0.36 9.07 -30.51
CA CYS A 125 -0.54 8.18 -31.67
C CYS A 125 0.57 8.33 -32.74
N LEU A 126 1.82 8.48 -32.29
CA LEU A 126 2.95 8.73 -33.15
C LEU A 126 3.30 7.46 -33.94
N ASP A 127 3.31 7.55 -35.28
CA ASP A 127 3.82 6.49 -36.15
C ASP A 127 5.36 6.55 -36.17
N ILE A 128 5.98 6.01 -35.13
CA ILE A 128 7.43 6.00 -34.93
C ILE A 128 8.02 4.87 -35.74
N PRO A 129 8.91 5.15 -36.73
CA PRO A 129 9.56 4.09 -37.48
C PRO A 129 10.37 3.16 -36.58
N ALA A 130 10.34 1.84 -36.84
CA ALA A 130 10.95 0.80 -36.01
C ALA A 130 12.48 0.94 -35.82
N PHE A 131 13.15 1.78 -36.60
CA PHE A 131 14.60 2.08 -36.47
C PHE A 131 14.89 3.26 -35.54
N VAL A 132 13.87 3.97 -35.04
CA VAL A 132 14.02 5.07 -34.10
C VAL A 132 14.05 4.48 -32.68
N CYS A 133 15.12 4.73 -31.97
CA CYS A 133 15.24 4.39 -30.56
C CYS A 133 14.88 5.63 -29.72
N ILE A 134 13.92 5.49 -28.82
CA ILE A 134 13.55 6.54 -27.88
C ILE A 134 14.21 6.23 -26.55
N ASP A 135 14.78 7.24 -25.93
CA ASP A 135 15.28 7.19 -24.57
C ASP A 135 14.12 7.55 -23.62
N TRP A 136 13.43 6.53 -23.12
CA TRP A 136 12.26 6.73 -22.26
C TRP A 136 12.62 7.26 -20.87
N GLU A 137 13.84 6.97 -20.38
CA GLU A 137 14.31 7.56 -19.11
C GLU A 137 14.54 9.07 -19.28
N ALA A 138 15.20 9.49 -20.37
CA ALA A 138 15.36 10.90 -20.65
C ALA A 138 14.01 11.60 -20.93
N THR A 139 13.05 10.88 -21.51
CA THR A 139 11.68 11.40 -21.71
C THR A 139 10.97 11.61 -20.37
N TRP A 140 11.11 10.66 -19.44
CA TRP A 140 10.58 10.80 -18.09
C TRP A 140 11.20 11.99 -17.34
N ASP A 141 12.50 12.20 -17.47
CA ASP A 141 13.19 13.35 -16.83
C ASP A 141 12.61 14.70 -17.26
N GLU A 142 12.07 14.81 -18.49
CA GLU A 142 11.37 16.02 -18.97
C GLU A 142 9.91 16.07 -18.44
N LEU A 143 9.26 14.93 -18.23
CA LEU A 143 7.90 14.85 -17.71
C LEU A 143 7.83 15.01 -16.18
N TYR A 144 8.94 14.86 -15.49
CA TYR A 144 9.04 14.99 -14.03
C TYR A 144 8.56 16.35 -13.47
N TYR A 145 8.43 17.35 -14.30
CA TYR A 145 7.87 18.66 -13.92
C TYR A 145 6.34 18.71 -13.90
N ASP A 146 5.69 17.72 -14.52
CA ASP A 146 4.23 17.64 -14.65
C ASP A 146 3.64 16.39 -14.00
N TYR A 147 4.50 15.42 -13.61
CA TYR A 147 4.12 14.15 -13.03
C TYR A 147 5.08 13.72 -11.95
N SER A 148 4.53 13.12 -10.88
CA SER A 148 5.28 12.48 -9.80
C SER A 148 5.02 10.99 -9.77
N ILE A 149 5.97 10.20 -9.27
CA ILE A 149 5.84 8.75 -9.07
C ILE A 149 6.27 8.38 -7.66
N GLU A 150 5.44 7.62 -6.95
CA GLU A 150 5.71 7.06 -5.64
C GLU A 150 5.18 5.65 -5.58
N ASP A 151 5.97 4.70 -5.09
CA ASP A 151 5.67 3.26 -4.99
C ASP A 151 5.10 2.62 -6.27
N GLY A 152 5.45 3.15 -7.44
CA GLY A 152 4.95 2.69 -8.74
C GLY A 152 3.66 3.35 -9.20
N TYR A 153 3.05 4.19 -8.40
CA TYR A 153 1.87 4.98 -8.76
C TYR A 153 2.27 6.34 -9.32
N VAL A 154 1.68 6.70 -10.45
CA VAL A 154 1.96 7.97 -11.13
C VAL A 154 0.81 8.94 -10.95
N PHE A 155 1.15 10.18 -10.67
CA PHE A 155 0.20 11.27 -10.46
C PHE A 155 0.57 12.48 -11.30
N SER A 156 -0.44 13.21 -11.80
CA SER A 156 -0.26 14.52 -12.42
C SER A 156 -0.12 15.58 -11.34
N ASP A 157 0.86 16.48 -11.47
CA ASP A 157 1.05 17.60 -10.53
C ASP A 157 0.15 18.82 -10.88
N ASN A 158 -0.71 18.68 -11.90
CA ASN A 158 -1.58 19.73 -12.40
C ASN A 158 -3.06 19.49 -12.06
N PHE A 159 -3.37 19.23 -10.80
CA PHE A 159 -4.72 19.00 -10.27
C PHE A 159 -5.22 20.17 -9.40
#